data_dd5fc3792ec9a524168bc9306991a031
#
_entry.id   dd5fc3792ec9a524168bc9306991a031
#
_cell.length_a   1.000
_cell.length_b   1.000
_cell.length_c   1.000
_cell.angle_alpha   90.00
_cell.angle_beta   90.00
_cell.angle_gamma   90.00
#
_symmetry.space_group_name_H-M   'P 1'
#
loop_
_entity.id
_entity.type
_entity.pdbx_description
1 polymer ?
#
loop_
_entity_poly.entity_id
_entity_poly.type
_entity_poly.pdbx_seq_one_letter_code
_entity_poly.pdbx_strand_id
1 'polypeptide(L)'
;METQNTKGYLNMQLLRFTTAGSVDDGKSTLIGRLLYDSKSIFEDQLEAVEEASRSRGNEEVNLALLTDGLRAEREQGITIDVAYRYFATPKRKFIIADTPGHIQYTRNMVTGASTADLAVILVDARHGIMEQTVRHSYIASLLAIKEVVVCVNKMDLVDFSQEVFDRIVADYKAMSASIELGNVTFIPISAKLGDNVVNKSENMGWYEGKALLDFLETVALPVEADDRMRMPVQYVIRPISSRFPDFRGYSGRLAEGALKVGDKVKVYPSELSSTVTGIWLGEKSLESAVSPESVDVTLSDDIDISRGDVLVPADGVQPHVEQEVLINVCWFRNSPLVQGKKYVIRHATQQTLGIVKEIEYKIDINTREKEYGVEKLVMNDIARVRIKTAEPLVFDYYRDNRTMGSLIFIEEGTNDTVGAGMIVPEE
;
A
#
# COMPACT_ATOMS: atom_id res chain seq x y z
N MET A 1 -11.77 -12.81 -32.63
CA MET A 1 -12.48 -12.35 -31.42
C MET A 1 -11.61 -12.30 -30.16
N GLU A 2 -10.55 -13.12 -30.05
CA GLU A 2 -9.63 -13.11 -28.87
C GLU A 2 -8.79 -11.83 -28.71
N THR A 3 -8.40 -11.16 -29.77
CA THR A 3 -7.52 -9.97 -29.71
C THR A 3 -8.19 -8.68 -29.19
N GLN A 4 -9.50 -8.54 -29.32
CA GLN A 4 -10.23 -7.37 -28.79
C GLN A 4 -10.50 -7.48 -27.28
N ASN A 5 -10.72 -8.70 -26.78
CA ASN A 5 -10.96 -8.93 -25.36
C ASN A 5 -9.67 -8.72 -24.53
N THR A 6 -8.50 -9.08 -25.08
CA THR A 6 -7.19 -8.92 -24.44
C THR A 6 -6.79 -7.45 -24.27
N LYS A 7 -7.11 -6.59 -25.27
CA LYS A 7 -6.85 -5.13 -25.17
C LYS A 7 -7.72 -4.44 -24.12
N GLY A 8 -8.99 -4.85 -23.97
CA GLY A 8 -9.88 -4.31 -22.93
C GLY A 8 -9.37 -4.67 -21.52
N TYR A 9 -8.94 -5.90 -21.31
CA TYR A 9 -8.41 -6.37 -20.04
C TYR A 9 -7.10 -5.67 -19.63
N LEU A 10 -6.22 -5.36 -20.57
CA LEU A 10 -4.95 -4.67 -20.28
C LEU A 10 -5.15 -3.22 -19.81
N ASN A 11 -6.19 -2.54 -20.30
CA ASN A 11 -6.47 -1.14 -19.99
C ASN A 11 -7.39 -0.95 -18.75
N MET A 12 -7.81 -2.03 -18.09
CA MET A 12 -8.61 -1.93 -16.87
C MET A 12 -7.79 -1.32 -15.73
N GLN A 13 -8.40 -0.40 -14.99
CA GLN A 13 -7.83 0.13 -13.75
C GLN A 13 -7.57 -1.00 -12.75
N LEU A 14 -6.48 -0.87 -12.01
CA LEU A 14 -6.10 -1.78 -10.94
C LEU A 14 -6.34 -1.11 -9.59
N LEU A 15 -7.12 -1.77 -8.71
CA LEU A 15 -7.26 -1.38 -7.31
C LEU A 15 -6.48 -2.38 -6.44
N ARG A 16 -5.58 -1.85 -5.62
CA ARG A 16 -4.90 -2.62 -4.57
C ARG A 16 -5.58 -2.31 -3.25
N PHE A 17 -6.04 -3.33 -2.56
CA PHE A 17 -6.61 -3.11 -1.23
C PHE A 17 -6.08 -4.12 -0.23
N THR A 18 -5.97 -3.69 1.02
CA THR A 18 -5.60 -4.55 2.15
C THR A 18 -6.82 -4.89 2.97
N THR A 19 -6.83 -6.08 3.55
CA THR A 19 -7.83 -6.48 4.55
C THR A 19 -7.19 -6.45 5.93
N ALA A 20 -7.87 -5.86 6.90
CA ALA A 20 -7.44 -5.76 8.28
C ALA A 20 -8.61 -6.05 9.22
N GLY A 21 -8.33 -6.48 10.44
CA GLY A 21 -9.33 -6.82 11.45
C GLY A 21 -8.74 -7.77 12.49
N SER A 22 -9.41 -7.96 13.61
CA SER A 22 -8.98 -8.89 14.64
C SER A 22 -9.00 -10.33 14.16
N VAL A 23 -8.38 -11.22 14.92
CA VAL A 23 -8.57 -12.66 14.75
C VAL A 23 -10.07 -12.94 14.89
N ASP A 24 -10.61 -13.78 14.04
CA ASP A 24 -12.03 -14.16 13.99
C ASP A 24 -13.01 -13.07 13.51
N ASP A 25 -12.60 -11.87 13.10
CA ASP A 25 -13.50 -10.89 12.47
C ASP A 25 -14.01 -11.34 11.09
N GLY A 26 -13.43 -12.40 10.51
CA GLY A 26 -13.88 -13.02 9.27
C GLY A 26 -13.17 -12.52 8.02
N LYS A 27 -11.91 -12.08 8.12
CA LYS A 27 -11.07 -11.67 6.96
C LYS A 27 -11.00 -12.76 5.88
N SER A 28 -10.54 -13.95 6.25
CA SER A 28 -10.39 -15.08 5.33
C SER A 28 -11.74 -15.49 4.71
N THR A 29 -12.83 -15.42 5.49
CA THR A 29 -14.18 -15.69 5.01
C THR A 29 -14.61 -14.64 3.98
N LEU A 30 -14.35 -13.35 4.23
CA LEU A 30 -14.69 -12.27 3.29
C LEU A 30 -13.91 -12.41 1.99
N ILE A 31 -12.60 -12.65 2.06
CA ILE A 31 -11.76 -12.83 0.85
C ILE A 31 -12.26 -14.06 0.07
N GLY A 32 -12.48 -15.17 0.76
CA GLY A 32 -13.02 -16.38 0.13
C GLY A 32 -14.38 -16.14 -0.54
N ARG A 33 -15.28 -15.36 0.10
CA ARG A 33 -16.59 -14.98 -0.45
C ARG A 33 -16.45 -14.10 -1.69
N LEU A 34 -15.59 -13.08 -1.66
CA LEU A 34 -15.31 -12.24 -2.82
C LEU A 34 -14.79 -13.05 -4.01
N LEU A 35 -13.84 -13.96 -3.78
CA LEU A 35 -13.28 -14.82 -4.82
C LEU A 35 -14.31 -15.83 -5.35
N TYR A 36 -15.12 -16.41 -4.48
CA TYR A 36 -16.14 -17.39 -4.84
C TYR A 36 -17.25 -16.75 -5.67
N ASP A 37 -17.87 -15.68 -5.16
CA ASP A 37 -19.02 -15.06 -5.81
C ASP A 37 -18.64 -14.27 -7.07
N SER A 38 -17.38 -13.77 -7.17
CA SER A 38 -16.84 -13.17 -8.40
C SER A 38 -16.46 -14.20 -9.48
N LYS A 39 -16.62 -15.50 -9.20
CA LYS A 39 -16.24 -16.62 -10.09
C LYS A 39 -14.77 -16.56 -10.52
N SER A 40 -13.89 -16.11 -9.62
CA SER A 40 -12.45 -15.94 -9.87
C SER A 40 -11.62 -17.12 -9.34
N ILE A 41 -12.27 -18.21 -8.94
CA ILE A 41 -11.64 -19.43 -8.45
C ILE A 41 -11.66 -20.46 -9.57
N PHE A 42 -10.55 -21.18 -9.76
CA PHE A 42 -10.49 -22.32 -10.67
C PHE A 42 -11.30 -23.51 -10.14
N GLU A 43 -11.97 -24.25 -11.02
CA GLU A 43 -12.84 -25.37 -10.65
C GLU A 43 -12.15 -26.42 -9.80
N ASP A 44 -10.89 -26.77 -10.10
CA ASP A 44 -10.06 -27.71 -9.34
C ASP A 44 -9.80 -27.24 -7.90
N GLN A 45 -9.59 -25.93 -7.69
CA GLN A 45 -9.43 -25.35 -6.36
C GLN A 45 -10.73 -25.38 -5.57
N LEU A 46 -11.86 -25.14 -6.22
CA LEU A 46 -13.17 -25.19 -5.60
C LEU A 46 -13.52 -26.62 -5.13
N GLU A 47 -13.32 -27.61 -6.00
CA GLU A 47 -13.52 -29.02 -5.67
C GLU A 47 -12.67 -29.45 -4.47
N ALA A 48 -11.39 -29.05 -4.41
CA ALA A 48 -10.49 -29.35 -3.30
C ALA A 48 -10.98 -28.74 -1.98
N VAL A 49 -11.52 -27.53 -1.99
CA VAL A 49 -12.07 -26.86 -0.80
C VAL A 49 -13.39 -27.49 -0.36
N GLU A 50 -14.25 -27.88 -1.29
CA GLU A 50 -15.48 -28.62 -0.99
C GLU A 50 -15.18 -29.97 -0.34
N GLU A 51 -14.22 -30.72 -0.86
CA GLU A 51 -13.80 -32.00 -0.28
C GLU A 51 -13.19 -31.83 1.11
N ALA A 52 -12.33 -30.81 1.30
CA ALA A 52 -11.75 -30.48 2.59
C ALA A 52 -12.80 -30.00 3.60
N SER A 53 -13.84 -29.31 3.17
CA SER A 53 -14.95 -28.87 4.03
C SER A 53 -15.79 -30.06 4.48
N ARG A 54 -16.15 -30.98 3.56
CA ARG A 54 -16.88 -32.22 3.85
C ARG A 54 -16.11 -33.14 4.81
N SER A 55 -14.80 -33.28 4.61
CA SER A 55 -13.95 -34.12 5.47
C SER A 55 -13.84 -33.59 6.91
N ARG A 56 -14.10 -32.29 7.14
CA ARG A 56 -14.17 -31.66 8.47
C ARG A 56 -15.58 -31.68 9.08
N GLY A 57 -16.55 -32.32 8.43
CA GLY A 57 -17.91 -32.41 8.90
C GLY A 57 -18.77 -31.17 8.72
N ASN A 58 -18.33 -30.22 7.89
CA ASN A 58 -19.11 -29.03 7.54
C ASN A 58 -20.07 -29.36 6.39
N GLU A 59 -21.37 -29.05 6.57
CA GLU A 59 -22.35 -29.16 5.49
C GLU A 59 -22.17 -28.05 4.44
N GLU A 60 -21.62 -26.90 4.83
CA GLU A 60 -21.36 -25.75 3.96
C GLU A 60 -19.87 -25.65 3.61
N VAL A 61 -19.58 -25.11 2.42
CA VAL A 61 -18.21 -24.86 1.97
C VAL A 61 -17.54 -23.83 2.87
N ASN A 62 -16.45 -24.22 3.53
CA ASN A 62 -15.66 -23.30 4.35
C ASN A 62 -14.75 -22.46 3.46
N LEU A 63 -15.21 -21.28 3.08
CA LEU A 63 -14.51 -20.37 2.17
C LEU A 63 -13.19 -19.83 2.74
N ALA A 64 -12.97 -19.86 4.05
CA ALA A 64 -11.69 -19.47 4.64
C ALA A 64 -10.54 -20.39 4.19
N LEU A 65 -10.82 -21.64 3.83
CA LEU A 65 -9.81 -22.58 3.31
C LEU A 65 -9.22 -22.16 1.95
N LEU A 66 -9.88 -21.27 1.22
CA LEU A 66 -9.36 -20.69 -0.02
C LEU A 66 -8.18 -19.76 0.21
N THR A 67 -8.07 -19.18 1.41
CA THR A 67 -7.06 -18.16 1.73
C THR A 67 -5.87 -18.70 2.50
N ASP A 68 -6.03 -19.77 3.26
CA ASP A 68 -4.99 -20.35 4.10
C ASP A 68 -3.89 -21.02 3.26
N GLY A 69 -2.79 -20.28 3.01
CA GLY A 69 -1.68 -20.74 2.17
C GLY A 69 -0.65 -21.59 2.90
N LEU A 70 -0.21 -21.15 4.07
CA LEU A 70 0.83 -21.80 4.84
C LEU A 70 0.26 -22.94 5.73
N ARG A 71 1.06 -24.00 5.93
CA ARG A 71 0.67 -25.08 6.84
C ARG A 71 0.43 -24.58 8.27
N ALA A 72 1.29 -23.66 8.74
CA ALA A 72 1.14 -23.07 10.07
C ALA A 72 -0.13 -22.21 10.21
N GLU A 73 -0.55 -21.50 9.14
CA GLU A 73 -1.81 -20.74 9.11
C GLU A 73 -3.02 -21.69 9.24
N ARG A 74 -3.00 -22.81 8.51
CA ARG A 74 -4.06 -23.83 8.58
C ARG A 74 -4.14 -24.53 9.94
N GLU A 75 -3.00 -24.74 10.61
CA GLU A 75 -2.93 -25.35 11.93
C GLU A 75 -3.36 -24.39 13.05
N GLN A 76 -3.05 -23.10 12.92
CA GLN A 76 -3.33 -22.08 13.94
C GLN A 76 -4.62 -21.29 13.68
N GLY A 77 -5.15 -21.34 12.45
CA GLY A 77 -6.33 -20.57 12.05
C GLY A 77 -6.12 -19.05 11.99
N ILE A 78 -4.86 -18.61 11.81
CA ILE A 78 -4.49 -17.18 11.74
C ILE A 78 -3.62 -16.91 10.52
N THR A 79 -3.74 -15.71 9.93
CA THR A 79 -2.83 -15.22 8.91
C THR A 79 -1.50 -14.81 9.56
N ILE A 80 -0.37 -15.32 9.08
CA ILE A 80 0.98 -15.07 9.61
C ILE A 80 1.75 -14.13 8.70
N ASP A 81 1.74 -14.39 7.39
CA ASP A 81 2.45 -13.59 6.40
C ASP A 81 1.47 -12.90 5.44
N VAL A 82 1.97 -11.97 4.65
CA VAL A 82 1.15 -11.29 3.64
C VAL A 82 0.91 -12.22 2.48
N ALA A 83 -0.35 -12.50 2.18
CA ALA A 83 -0.75 -13.25 1.01
C ALA A 83 -1.40 -12.31 -0.02
N TYR A 84 -0.89 -12.32 -1.25
CA TYR A 84 -1.50 -11.55 -2.34
C TYR A 84 -2.45 -12.44 -3.15
N ARG A 85 -3.67 -11.95 -3.35
CA ARG A 85 -4.69 -12.61 -4.17
C ARG A 85 -5.10 -11.68 -5.31
N TYR A 86 -5.34 -12.28 -6.45
CA TYR A 86 -5.64 -11.55 -7.69
C TYR A 86 -7.00 -11.99 -8.19
N PHE A 87 -7.85 -11.04 -8.50
CA PHE A 87 -9.10 -11.32 -9.21
C PHE A 87 -9.47 -10.13 -10.10
N ALA A 88 -10.42 -10.34 -11.00
CA ALA A 88 -10.92 -9.30 -11.88
C ALA A 88 -12.42 -9.45 -12.08
N THR A 89 -13.09 -8.33 -12.24
CA THR A 89 -14.45 -8.25 -12.76
C THR A 89 -14.40 -7.62 -14.16
N PRO A 90 -15.51 -7.58 -14.90
CA PRO A 90 -15.55 -6.85 -16.15
C PRO A 90 -15.23 -5.35 -16.05
N LYS A 91 -15.29 -4.75 -14.85
CA LYS A 91 -15.09 -3.32 -14.62
C LYS A 91 -13.67 -2.98 -14.14
N ARG A 92 -13.04 -3.83 -13.29
CA ARG A 92 -11.78 -3.51 -12.60
C ARG A 92 -10.99 -4.76 -12.27
N LYS A 93 -9.66 -4.62 -12.18
CA LYS A 93 -8.73 -5.62 -11.62
C LYS A 93 -8.47 -5.32 -10.17
N PHE A 94 -8.20 -6.37 -9.38
CA PHE A 94 -7.98 -6.26 -7.95
C PHE A 94 -6.75 -7.06 -7.52
N ILE A 95 -6.00 -6.47 -6.59
CA ILE A 95 -5.01 -7.16 -5.79
C ILE A 95 -5.42 -7.00 -4.33
N ILE A 96 -5.67 -8.14 -3.66
CA ILE A 96 -5.92 -8.19 -2.22
C ILE A 96 -4.60 -8.47 -1.53
N ALA A 97 -4.18 -7.62 -0.60
CA ALA A 97 -3.16 -7.93 0.38
C ALA A 97 -3.84 -8.42 1.65
N ASP A 98 -3.88 -9.74 1.84
CA ASP A 98 -4.37 -10.33 3.08
C ASP A 98 -3.31 -10.19 4.14
N THR A 99 -3.58 -9.36 5.16
CA THR A 99 -2.61 -9.03 6.19
C THR A 99 -3.00 -9.63 7.54
N PRO A 100 -1.99 -10.05 8.33
CA PRO A 100 -2.25 -10.62 9.65
C PRO A 100 -2.87 -9.60 10.60
N GLY A 101 -3.86 -10.05 11.39
CA GLY A 101 -4.52 -9.21 12.40
C GLY A 101 -3.79 -9.15 13.74
N HIS A 102 -2.82 -10.04 14.00
CA HIS A 102 -2.17 -10.16 15.30
C HIS A 102 -1.00 -9.17 15.47
N ILE A 103 -0.88 -8.58 16.68
CA ILE A 103 0.15 -7.58 17.00
C ILE A 103 1.59 -8.00 16.65
N GLN A 104 1.91 -9.28 16.85
CA GLN A 104 3.25 -9.81 16.57
C GLN A 104 3.65 -9.70 15.10
N TYR A 105 2.67 -9.55 14.20
CA TYR A 105 2.86 -9.47 12.76
C TYR A 105 2.63 -8.06 12.19
N THR A 106 2.68 -7.01 13.01
CA THR A 106 2.52 -5.60 12.58
C THR A 106 3.43 -5.26 11.40
N ARG A 107 4.67 -5.76 11.38
CA ARG A 107 5.59 -5.63 10.23
C ARG A 107 4.95 -6.11 8.92
N ASN A 108 4.37 -7.30 8.93
CA ASN A 108 3.77 -7.89 7.73
C ASN A 108 2.53 -7.09 7.31
N MET A 109 1.73 -6.59 8.27
CA MET A 109 0.63 -5.68 7.98
C MET A 109 1.10 -4.39 7.32
N VAL A 110 2.11 -3.71 7.88
CA VAL A 110 2.68 -2.49 7.29
C VAL A 110 3.19 -2.75 5.88
N THR A 111 3.89 -3.88 5.66
CA THR A 111 4.40 -4.27 4.34
C THR A 111 3.28 -4.48 3.33
N GLY A 112 2.24 -5.23 3.69
CA GLY A 112 1.10 -5.51 2.79
C GLY A 112 0.27 -4.26 2.50
N ALA A 113 0.03 -3.44 3.51
CA ALA A 113 -0.79 -2.24 3.38
C ALA A 113 -0.05 -1.06 2.71
N SER A 114 1.29 -1.04 2.69
CA SER A 114 2.08 0.08 2.11
C SER A 114 1.82 0.31 0.62
N THR A 115 1.39 -0.71 -0.11
CA THR A 115 1.06 -0.62 -1.55
C THR A 115 -0.43 -0.52 -1.82
N ALA A 116 -1.28 -0.53 -0.78
CA ALA A 116 -2.72 -0.50 -0.93
C ALA A 116 -3.23 0.91 -1.20
N ASP A 117 -4.21 1.02 -2.10
CA ASP A 117 -4.95 2.24 -2.42
C ASP A 117 -6.13 2.41 -1.45
N LEU A 118 -6.63 1.29 -0.92
CA LEU A 118 -7.81 1.21 -0.06
C LEU A 118 -7.57 0.19 1.07
N ALA A 119 -8.09 0.46 2.26
CA ALA A 119 -8.12 -0.47 3.38
C ALA A 119 -9.55 -0.95 3.68
N VAL A 120 -9.76 -2.26 3.74
CA VAL A 120 -11.00 -2.88 4.24
C VAL A 120 -10.75 -3.32 5.68
N ILE A 121 -11.38 -2.65 6.63
CA ILE A 121 -11.26 -2.95 8.07
C ILE A 121 -12.53 -3.68 8.51
N LEU A 122 -12.39 -4.91 8.99
CA LEU A 122 -13.49 -5.69 9.50
C LEU A 122 -13.72 -5.41 10.99
N VAL A 123 -14.99 -5.33 11.37
CA VAL A 123 -15.45 -5.19 12.76
C VAL A 123 -16.55 -6.22 12.99
N ASP A 124 -16.40 -7.08 13.99
CA ASP A 124 -17.44 -8.03 14.39
C ASP A 124 -18.61 -7.30 15.04
N ALA A 125 -19.81 -7.41 14.48
CA ALA A 125 -21.02 -6.73 14.95
C ALA A 125 -21.36 -7.03 16.42
N ARG A 126 -20.93 -8.17 16.94
CA ARG A 126 -21.17 -8.58 18.34
C ARG A 126 -20.26 -7.85 19.32
N HIS A 127 -19.02 -7.53 18.90
CA HIS A 127 -18.00 -6.99 19.79
C HIS A 127 -17.76 -5.48 19.59
N GLY A 128 -18.06 -4.95 18.39
CA GLY A 128 -17.82 -3.54 18.08
C GLY A 128 -16.32 -3.19 17.96
N ILE A 129 -15.95 -1.98 18.34
CA ILE A 129 -14.59 -1.46 18.20
C ILE A 129 -13.67 -2.09 19.24
N MET A 130 -12.68 -2.84 18.74
CA MET A 130 -11.66 -3.50 19.55
C MET A 130 -10.31 -2.81 19.41
N GLU A 131 -9.36 -3.12 20.30
CA GLU A 131 -7.99 -2.60 20.27
C GLU A 131 -7.32 -2.78 18.92
N GLN A 132 -7.54 -3.94 18.27
CA GLN A 132 -7.01 -4.22 16.93
C GLN A 132 -7.62 -3.30 15.87
N THR A 133 -8.91 -2.95 15.98
CA THR A 133 -9.57 -2.00 15.08
C THR A 133 -8.91 -0.64 15.14
N VAL A 134 -8.60 -0.16 16.36
CA VAL A 134 -7.89 1.12 16.59
C VAL A 134 -6.52 1.09 15.94
N ARG A 135 -5.75 0.01 16.19
CA ARG A 135 -4.42 -0.17 15.63
C ARG A 135 -4.41 -0.19 14.10
N HIS A 136 -5.31 -0.96 13.49
CA HIS A 136 -5.39 -1.07 12.04
C HIS A 136 -5.77 0.26 11.38
N SER A 137 -6.70 1.00 12.00
CA SER A 137 -7.07 2.33 11.54
C SER A 137 -5.89 3.31 11.65
N TYR A 138 -5.13 3.25 12.74
CA TYR A 138 -3.95 4.08 12.91
C TYR A 138 -2.84 3.75 11.88
N ILE A 139 -2.58 2.47 11.61
CA ILE A 139 -1.61 2.06 10.57
C ILE A 139 -2.10 2.52 9.19
N ALA A 140 -3.39 2.41 8.87
CA ALA A 140 -3.94 2.91 7.61
C ALA A 140 -3.71 4.43 7.45
N SER A 141 -3.86 5.20 8.53
CA SER A 141 -3.55 6.63 8.57
C SER A 141 -2.05 6.90 8.34
N LEU A 142 -1.17 6.21 9.07
CA LEU A 142 0.29 6.34 8.90
C LEU A 142 0.74 6.05 7.47
N LEU A 143 0.12 5.07 6.82
CA LEU A 143 0.39 4.69 5.44
C LEU A 143 -0.33 5.57 4.42
N ALA A 144 -0.96 6.66 4.85
CA ALA A 144 -1.68 7.62 4.01
C ALA A 144 -2.65 6.94 3.03
N ILE A 145 -3.38 5.91 3.50
CA ILE A 145 -4.40 5.24 2.71
C ILE A 145 -5.60 6.16 2.61
N LYS A 146 -5.97 6.55 1.38
CA LYS A 146 -6.97 7.61 1.14
C LYS A 146 -8.41 7.11 1.27
N GLU A 147 -8.66 5.82 1.08
CA GLU A 147 -9.99 5.21 1.14
C GLU A 147 -10.01 4.10 2.19
N VAL A 148 -10.92 4.18 3.14
CA VAL A 148 -11.11 3.18 4.19
C VAL A 148 -12.55 2.68 4.16
N VAL A 149 -12.74 1.38 4.05
CA VAL A 149 -14.05 0.74 4.16
C VAL A 149 -14.11 -0.04 5.46
N VAL A 150 -15.01 0.35 6.34
CA VAL A 150 -15.28 -0.38 7.58
C VAL A 150 -16.45 -1.32 7.32
N CYS A 151 -16.13 -2.61 7.22
CA CYS A 151 -17.13 -3.67 7.08
C CYS A 151 -17.59 -4.14 8.46
N VAL A 152 -18.80 -3.79 8.85
CA VAL A 152 -19.43 -4.35 10.06
C VAL A 152 -19.94 -5.72 9.70
N ASN A 153 -19.14 -6.74 10.06
CA ASN A 153 -19.33 -8.14 9.66
C ASN A 153 -20.10 -8.93 10.70
N LYS A 154 -20.61 -10.07 10.29
CA LYS A 154 -21.43 -11.00 11.09
C LYS A 154 -22.77 -10.40 11.53
N MET A 155 -23.34 -9.57 10.66
CA MET A 155 -24.66 -9.00 10.89
C MET A 155 -25.75 -10.08 11.08
N ASP A 156 -25.54 -11.27 10.52
CA ASP A 156 -26.37 -12.45 10.72
C ASP A 156 -26.45 -12.92 12.19
N LEU A 157 -25.43 -12.64 12.99
CA LEU A 157 -25.37 -13.00 14.41
C LEU A 157 -25.98 -11.95 15.35
N VAL A 158 -26.46 -10.85 14.80
CA VAL A 158 -27.16 -9.76 15.53
C VAL A 158 -28.49 -9.41 14.85
N ASP A 159 -29.10 -10.41 14.20
CA ASP A 159 -30.41 -10.32 13.52
C ASP A 159 -30.49 -9.15 12.52
N PHE A 160 -29.37 -8.84 11.83
CA PHE A 160 -29.25 -7.76 10.85
C PHE A 160 -29.69 -6.39 11.37
N SER A 161 -29.50 -6.13 12.67
CA SER A 161 -29.99 -4.96 13.38
C SER A 161 -29.33 -3.66 12.91
N GLN A 162 -30.14 -2.71 12.44
CA GLN A 162 -29.72 -1.35 12.12
C GLN A 162 -29.16 -0.62 13.33
N GLU A 163 -29.76 -0.78 14.50
CA GLU A 163 -29.33 -0.11 15.75
C GLU A 163 -27.90 -0.52 16.13
N VAL A 164 -27.56 -1.82 15.98
CA VAL A 164 -26.20 -2.31 16.22
C VAL A 164 -25.22 -1.70 15.24
N PHE A 165 -25.58 -1.63 13.96
CA PHE A 165 -24.74 -1.00 12.94
C PHE A 165 -24.51 0.50 13.25
N ASP A 166 -25.55 1.26 13.49
CA ASP A 166 -25.48 2.71 13.75
C ASP A 166 -24.64 3.03 14.99
N ARG A 167 -24.75 2.21 16.05
CA ARG A 167 -23.91 2.32 17.24
C ARG A 167 -22.43 2.13 16.89
N ILE A 168 -22.08 1.06 16.14
CA ILE A 168 -20.70 0.80 15.76
C ILE A 168 -20.14 1.90 14.86
N VAL A 169 -20.95 2.46 13.97
CA VAL A 169 -20.58 3.61 13.14
C VAL A 169 -20.26 4.84 14.02
N ALA A 170 -21.10 5.11 15.02
CA ALA A 170 -20.87 6.22 15.95
C ALA A 170 -19.59 6.02 16.78
N ASP A 171 -19.38 4.82 17.31
CA ASP A 171 -18.20 4.46 18.10
C ASP A 171 -16.92 4.57 17.25
N TYR A 172 -16.95 4.10 16.00
CA TYR A 172 -15.81 4.22 15.09
C TYR A 172 -15.49 5.68 14.75
N LYS A 173 -16.50 6.50 14.46
CA LYS A 173 -16.31 7.93 14.21
C LYS A 173 -15.71 8.65 15.41
N ALA A 174 -16.19 8.35 16.62
CA ALA A 174 -15.62 8.90 17.85
C ALA A 174 -14.17 8.48 18.05
N MET A 175 -13.86 7.19 17.84
CA MET A 175 -12.51 6.66 17.93
C MET A 175 -11.57 7.30 16.89
N SER A 176 -12.02 7.46 15.67
CA SER A 176 -11.19 7.97 14.56
C SER A 176 -11.07 9.50 14.51
N ALA A 177 -11.79 10.24 15.34
CA ALA A 177 -11.77 11.72 15.33
C ALA A 177 -10.38 12.34 15.57
N SER A 178 -9.47 11.61 16.23
CA SER A 178 -8.07 12.03 16.46
C SER A 178 -7.07 11.33 15.54
N ILE A 179 -7.55 10.60 14.53
CA ILE A 179 -6.73 9.91 13.53
C ILE A 179 -7.03 10.57 12.18
N GLU A 180 -6.00 11.00 11.49
CA GLU A 180 -6.16 11.55 10.13
C GLU A 180 -6.38 10.41 9.13
N LEU A 181 -7.57 9.82 9.14
CA LEU A 181 -8.00 8.87 8.12
C LEU A 181 -8.45 9.61 6.87
N GLY A 182 -8.33 8.93 5.73
CA GLY A 182 -8.97 9.37 4.49
C GLY A 182 -10.51 9.26 4.55
N ASN A 183 -11.14 9.10 3.41
CA ASN A 183 -12.59 8.90 3.33
C ASN A 183 -12.98 7.57 3.98
N VAL A 184 -13.93 7.58 4.91
CA VAL A 184 -14.40 6.38 5.59
C VAL A 184 -15.81 6.03 5.16
N THR A 185 -15.99 4.84 4.59
CA THR A 185 -17.30 4.28 4.22
C THR A 185 -17.63 3.09 5.11
N PHE A 186 -18.88 2.98 5.55
CA PHE A 186 -19.35 1.88 6.39
C PHE A 186 -20.30 0.98 5.62
N ILE A 187 -20.06 -0.33 5.65
CA ILE A 187 -20.88 -1.32 4.96
C ILE A 187 -21.25 -2.46 5.94
N PRO A 188 -22.54 -2.68 6.25
CA PRO A 188 -22.94 -3.84 7.03
C PRO A 188 -22.92 -5.09 6.16
N ILE A 189 -22.23 -6.15 6.58
CA ILE A 189 -22.09 -7.37 5.80
C ILE A 189 -22.32 -8.65 6.64
N SER A 190 -22.66 -9.73 5.95
CA SER A 190 -22.38 -11.08 6.43
C SER A 190 -21.47 -11.78 5.42
N ALA A 191 -20.17 -11.88 5.74
CA ALA A 191 -19.23 -12.56 4.86
C ALA A 191 -19.57 -14.06 4.71
N LYS A 192 -20.19 -14.67 5.74
CA LYS A 192 -20.61 -16.07 5.70
C LYS A 192 -21.79 -16.29 4.74
N LEU A 193 -22.82 -15.47 4.82
CA LEU A 193 -24.02 -15.61 4.01
C LEU A 193 -23.94 -14.88 2.67
N GLY A 194 -23.01 -13.93 2.52
CA GLY A 194 -22.81 -13.12 1.30
C GLY A 194 -23.60 -11.81 1.28
N ASP A 195 -24.31 -11.48 2.36
CA ASP A 195 -25.12 -10.25 2.44
C ASP A 195 -24.22 -9.00 2.31
N ASN A 196 -24.55 -8.12 1.37
CA ASN A 196 -23.83 -6.89 1.02
C ASN A 196 -22.35 -7.10 0.65
N VAL A 197 -21.90 -8.31 0.30
CA VAL A 197 -20.55 -8.57 -0.17
C VAL A 197 -20.47 -8.33 -1.68
N VAL A 198 -21.17 -9.13 -2.49
CA VAL A 198 -21.25 -8.97 -3.95
C VAL A 198 -22.59 -8.37 -4.35
N ASN A 199 -23.67 -8.90 -3.79
CA ASN A 199 -25.03 -8.43 -4.02
C ASN A 199 -25.57 -7.72 -2.78
N LYS A 200 -26.53 -6.80 -2.99
CA LYS A 200 -27.26 -6.19 -1.89
C LYS A 200 -28.06 -7.24 -1.11
N SER A 201 -28.08 -7.09 0.20
CA SER A 201 -28.80 -7.95 1.10
C SER A 201 -30.30 -7.66 1.08
N GLU A 202 -31.12 -8.71 1.05
CA GLU A 202 -32.57 -8.60 1.26
C GLU A 202 -32.91 -8.47 2.76
N ASN A 203 -31.99 -8.92 3.65
CA ASN A 203 -32.16 -8.89 5.10
C ASN A 203 -31.88 -7.50 5.71
N MET A 204 -31.17 -6.64 4.98
CA MET A 204 -30.77 -5.28 5.41
C MET A 204 -31.36 -4.21 4.49
N GLY A 205 -32.69 -4.26 4.25
CA GLY A 205 -33.38 -3.30 3.41
C GLY A 205 -33.29 -1.84 3.89
N TRP A 206 -32.88 -1.60 5.14
CA TRP A 206 -32.59 -0.30 5.71
C TRP A 206 -31.25 0.30 5.23
N TYR A 207 -30.37 -0.51 4.66
CA TYR A 207 -29.07 -0.04 4.15
C TYR A 207 -29.20 0.37 2.68
N GLU A 208 -29.13 1.66 2.41
CA GLU A 208 -29.25 2.21 1.04
C GLU A 208 -27.94 2.25 0.26
N GLY A 209 -26.78 2.02 0.94
CA GLY A 209 -25.46 2.06 0.35
C GLY A 209 -25.17 0.96 -0.68
N LYS A 210 -23.97 0.92 -1.19
CA LYS A 210 -23.48 -0.09 -2.13
C LYS A 210 -23.06 -1.36 -1.40
N ALA A 211 -23.19 -2.52 -2.07
CA ALA A 211 -22.48 -3.72 -1.66
C ALA A 211 -20.96 -3.52 -1.79
N LEU A 212 -20.15 -4.29 -1.05
CA LEU A 212 -18.70 -4.11 -1.00
C LEU A 212 -18.07 -4.20 -2.39
N LEU A 213 -18.40 -5.20 -3.20
CA LEU A 213 -17.82 -5.35 -4.54
C LEU A 213 -18.20 -4.17 -5.45
N ASP A 214 -19.44 -3.72 -5.44
CA ASP A 214 -19.87 -2.55 -6.23
C ASP A 214 -19.14 -1.28 -5.78
N PHE A 215 -18.89 -1.10 -4.48
CA PHE A 215 -18.07 -0.02 -3.96
C PHE A 215 -16.63 -0.12 -4.48
N LEU A 216 -15.99 -1.29 -4.37
CA LEU A 216 -14.61 -1.52 -4.84
C LEU A 216 -14.47 -1.32 -6.37
N GLU A 217 -15.49 -1.66 -7.14
CA GLU A 217 -15.52 -1.45 -8.59
C GLU A 217 -15.64 0.02 -9.00
N THR A 218 -16.25 0.85 -8.15
CA THR A 218 -16.67 2.21 -8.51
C THR A 218 -15.96 3.32 -7.72
N VAL A 219 -15.23 2.97 -6.66
CA VAL A 219 -14.46 3.96 -5.89
C VAL A 219 -13.45 4.67 -6.80
N ALA A 220 -13.43 6.00 -6.75
CA ALA A 220 -12.48 6.79 -7.52
C ALA A 220 -11.07 6.63 -6.91
N LEU A 221 -10.11 6.26 -7.76
CA LEU A 221 -8.71 6.35 -7.37
C LEU A 221 -8.24 7.80 -7.59
N PRO A 222 -7.38 8.33 -6.71
CA PRO A 222 -6.83 9.66 -6.91
C PRO A 222 -6.17 9.76 -8.28
N VAL A 223 -6.53 10.79 -9.03
CA VAL A 223 -5.80 11.16 -10.26
C VAL A 223 -4.59 11.98 -9.82
N GLU A 224 -3.42 11.54 -10.21
CA GLU A 224 -2.17 12.23 -9.91
C GLU A 224 -2.09 13.55 -10.69
N ALA A 225 -1.56 14.60 -10.05
CA ALA A 225 -1.43 15.91 -10.68
C ALA A 225 -0.27 15.93 -11.69
N ASP A 226 -0.48 16.49 -12.88
CA ASP A 226 0.54 16.55 -13.96
C ASP A 226 1.75 17.42 -13.57
N ASP A 227 1.57 18.42 -12.70
CA ASP A 227 2.63 19.36 -12.27
C ASP A 227 3.60 18.77 -11.23
N ARG A 228 3.37 17.57 -10.77
CA ARG A 228 4.21 16.85 -9.80
C ARG A 228 4.91 15.62 -10.39
N MET A 229 5.19 15.60 -11.68
CA MET A 229 5.90 14.47 -12.27
C MET A 229 7.21 14.18 -11.53
N ARG A 230 7.42 12.92 -11.16
CA ARG A 230 8.62 12.40 -10.52
C ARG A 230 9.08 11.12 -11.21
N MET A 231 10.29 11.14 -11.72
CA MET A 231 10.91 9.95 -12.33
C MET A 231 12.30 9.72 -11.70
N PRO A 232 12.38 8.91 -10.63
CA PRO A 232 13.67 8.46 -10.09
C PRO A 232 14.41 7.60 -11.11
N VAL A 233 15.66 7.99 -11.42
CA VAL A 233 16.50 7.28 -12.38
C VAL A 233 17.00 5.97 -11.74
N GLN A 234 16.64 4.86 -12.35
CA GLN A 234 17.02 3.52 -11.90
C GLN A 234 18.26 3.01 -12.58
N TYR A 235 18.42 3.31 -13.86
CA TYR A 235 19.51 2.81 -14.68
C TYR A 235 19.86 3.79 -15.80
N VAL A 236 21.14 3.96 -16.08
CA VAL A 236 21.64 4.74 -17.21
C VAL A 236 21.98 3.80 -18.34
N ILE A 237 21.28 3.93 -19.47
CA ILE A 237 21.51 3.13 -20.67
C ILE A 237 22.63 3.78 -21.47
N ARG A 238 23.76 3.09 -21.57
CA ARG A 238 24.89 3.52 -22.39
C ARG A 238 25.46 2.29 -23.15
N PRO A 239 24.85 1.92 -24.27
CA PRO A 239 25.27 0.73 -24.99
C PRO A 239 26.68 0.91 -25.58
N ILE A 240 27.54 -0.07 -25.33
CA ILE A 240 28.85 -0.17 -26.00
C ILE A 240 28.62 -0.84 -27.37
N SER A 241 28.16 -0.06 -28.34
CA SER A 241 27.81 -0.56 -29.67
C SER A 241 28.16 0.45 -30.75
N SER A 242 28.80 -0.01 -31.82
CA SER A 242 29.05 0.81 -33.01
C SER A 242 27.77 1.29 -33.73
N ARG A 243 26.64 0.63 -33.46
CA ARG A 243 25.33 1.01 -34.01
C ARG A 243 24.72 2.26 -33.29
N PHE A 244 25.10 2.49 -32.03
CA PHE A 244 24.61 3.60 -31.21
C PHE A 244 25.77 4.19 -30.40
N PRO A 245 26.76 4.83 -31.06
CA PRO A 245 28.01 5.22 -30.42
C PRO A 245 27.83 6.27 -29.30
N ASP A 246 26.84 7.13 -29.40
CA ASP A 246 26.60 8.26 -28.47
C ASP A 246 25.23 8.18 -27.79
N PHE A 247 24.58 6.99 -27.83
CA PHE A 247 23.27 6.86 -27.19
C PHE A 247 23.38 6.90 -25.68
N ARG A 248 22.60 7.78 -25.06
CA ARG A 248 22.41 7.86 -23.61
C ARG A 248 20.92 7.93 -23.31
N GLY A 249 20.43 6.99 -22.54
CA GLY A 249 19.05 6.93 -22.06
C GLY A 249 18.99 6.72 -20.56
N TYR A 250 17.88 7.10 -19.99
CA TYR A 250 17.65 7.03 -18.53
C TYR A 250 16.38 6.24 -18.27
N SER A 251 16.53 5.06 -17.65
CA SER A 251 15.42 4.20 -17.29
C SER A 251 14.90 4.56 -15.91
N GLY A 252 13.60 4.67 -15.77
CA GLY A 252 12.95 4.90 -14.48
C GLY A 252 11.47 4.56 -14.52
N ARG A 253 10.86 4.48 -13.35
CA ARG A 253 9.42 4.40 -13.20
C ARG A 253 8.89 5.77 -12.80
N LEU A 254 7.88 6.25 -13.50
CA LEU A 254 7.16 7.43 -13.08
C LEU A 254 6.50 7.16 -11.72
N ALA A 255 6.96 7.86 -10.69
CA ALA A 255 6.42 7.76 -9.34
C ALA A 255 5.13 8.59 -9.20
N GLU A 256 4.99 9.66 -10.00
CA GLU A 256 3.83 10.53 -10.05
C GLU A 256 3.77 11.27 -11.38
N GLY A 257 2.58 11.73 -11.77
CA GLY A 257 2.33 12.63 -12.90
C GLY A 257 2.53 12.02 -14.28
N ALA A 258 2.76 12.88 -15.26
CA ALA A 258 2.96 12.51 -16.65
C ALA A 258 4.20 13.19 -17.23
N LEU A 259 4.81 12.58 -18.25
CA LEU A 259 5.96 13.08 -18.98
C LEU A 259 5.68 13.00 -20.49
N LYS A 260 6.01 14.07 -21.24
CA LYS A 260 5.79 14.15 -22.69
C LYS A 260 7.09 14.48 -23.41
N VAL A 261 7.20 14.04 -24.64
CA VAL A 261 8.28 14.46 -25.54
C VAL A 261 8.17 15.99 -25.74
N GLY A 262 9.29 16.69 -25.55
CA GLY A 262 9.37 18.15 -25.60
C GLY A 262 9.27 18.84 -24.23
N ASP A 263 8.94 18.12 -23.17
CA ASP A 263 8.89 18.69 -21.81
C ASP A 263 10.28 19.12 -21.35
N LYS A 264 10.34 20.27 -20.69
CA LYS A 264 11.54 20.73 -19.99
C LYS A 264 11.58 20.08 -18.62
N VAL A 265 12.69 19.44 -18.32
CA VAL A 265 12.94 18.76 -17.05
C VAL A 265 14.16 19.31 -16.35
N LYS A 266 14.14 19.21 -15.03
CA LYS A 266 15.26 19.45 -14.13
C LYS A 266 15.71 18.13 -13.50
N VAL A 267 16.98 17.98 -13.26
CA VAL A 267 17.57 16.79 -12.63
C VAL A 267 18.01 17.16 -11.23
N TYR A 268 17.50 16.51 -10.24
CA TYR A 268 17.89 16.68 -8.85
C TYR A 268 18.84 15.56 -8.39
N PRO A 269 19.87 15.84 -7.54
CA PRO A 269 20.10 17.13 -6.83
C PRO A 269 20.92 18.17 -7.61
N SER A 270 21.37 17.91 -8.83
CA SER A 270 22.27 18.82 -9.59
C SER A 270 21.63 20.11 -10.08
N GLU A 271 20.29 20.14 -10.19
CA GLU A 271 19.47 21.22 -10.75
C GLU A 271 19.74 21.55 -12.24
N LEU A 272 20.47 20.68 -12.94
CA LEU A 272 20.68 20.80 -14.37
C LEU A 272 19.37 20.61 -15.13
N SER A 273 19.18 21.40 -16.18
CA SER A 273 17.95 21.36 -16.99
C SER A 273 18.24 20.80 -18.37
N SER A 274 17.27 20.10 -18.94
CA SER A 274 17.29 19.57 -20.30
C SER A 274 15.88 19.43 -20.86
N THR A 275 15.76 18.98 -22.11
CA THR A 275 14.47 18.74 -22.77
C THR A 275 14.36 17.25 -23.14
N VAL A 276 13.19 16.66 -22.90
CA VAL A 276 12.89 15.29 -23.29
C VAL A 276 12.81 15.16 -24.80
N THR A 277 13.67 14.35 -25.40
CA THR A 277 13.70 14.13 -26.85
C THR A 277 13.02 12.84 -27.28
N GLY A 278 12.84 11.90 -26.38
CA GLY A 278 12.16 10.63 -26.66
C GLY A 278 11.76 9.89 -25.39
N ILE A 279 10.68 9.11 -25.49
CA ILE A 279 10.17 8.23 -24.45
C ILE A 279 9.94 6.85 -25.07
N TRP A 280 10.35 5.79 -24.37
CA TRP A 280 10.32 4.44 -24.92
C TRP A 280 9.75 3.45 -23.89
N LEU A 281 8.93 2.52 -24.35
CA LEU A 281 8.47 1.36 -23.58
C LEU A 281 8.97 0.11 -24.31
N GLY A 282 10.11 -0.41 -23.91
CA GLY A 282 10.84 -1.40 -24.67
C GLY A 282 11.25 -0.87 -26.04
N GLU A 283 10.79 -1.49 -27.14
CA GLU A 283 11.07 -1.05 -28.51
C GLU A 283 10.05 0.00 -29.04
N LYS A 284 8.99 0.27 -28.30
CA LYS A 284 7.93 1.17 -28.72
C LYS A 284 8.21 2.61 -28.29
N SER A 285 8.30 3.53 -29.24
CA SER A 285 8.31 4.97 -28.98
C SER A 285 6.93 5.46 -28.54
N LEU A 286 6.91 6.32 -27.54
CA LEU A 286 5.72 6.96 -26.98
C LEU A 286 5.84 8.48 -27.10
N GLU A 287 4.72 9.16 -27.30
CA GLU A 287 4.62 10.62 -27.20
C GLU A 287 4.55 11.09 -25.74
N SER A 288 4.01 10.25 -24.86
CA SER A 288 3.88 10.53 -23.44
C SER A 288 3.86 9.23 -22.62
N ALA A 289 4.20 9.35 -21.35
CA ALA A 289 4.06 8.30 -20.34
C ALA A 289 3.41 8.87 -19.10
N VAL A 290 2.70 8.02 -18.35
CA VAL A 290 1.99 8.41 -17.11
C VAL A 290 2.39 7.48 -15.96
N SER A 291 2.30 7.98 -14.74
CA SER A 291 2.46 7.10 -13.56
C SER A 291 1.42 5.96 -13.59
N PRO A 292 1.81 4.73 -13.26
CA PRO A 292 3.12 4.26 -12.79
C PRO A 292 3.98 3.55 -13.86
N GLU A 293 3.99 4.01 -15.10
CA GLU A 293 4.72 3.37 -16.20
C GLU A 293 6.24 3.41 -15.98
N SER A 294 6.92 2.34 -16.38
CA SER A 294 8.37 2.27 -16.42
C SER A 294 8.84 2.51 -17.84
N VAL A 295 9.64 3.55 -18.05
CA VAL A 295 10.03 4.01 -19.39
C VAL A 295 11.52 4.34 -19.45
N ASP A 296 12.04 4.39 -20.67
CA ASP A 296 13.34 4.90 -20.99
C ASP A 296 13.18 6.29 -21.60
N VAL A 297 13.97 7.26 -21.13
CA VAL A 297 13.90 8.66 -21.56
C VAL A 297 15.24 9.09 -22.14
N THR A 298 15.21 9.82 -23.26
CA THR A 298 16.37 10.51 -23.81
C THR A 298 16.23 12.01 -23.68
N LEU A 299 17.34 12.70 -23.47
CA LEU A 299 17.41 14.16 -23.28
C LEU A 299 18.21 14.84 -24.39
N SER A 300 17.97 16.15 -24.58
CA SER A 300 18.66 16.94 -25.62
C SER A 300 20.13 17.22 -25.28
N ASP A 301 20.45 17.24 -23.99
CA ASP A 301 21.76 17.64 -23.51
C ASP A 301 22.49 16.45 -22.88
N ASP A 302 23.79 16.39 -23.07
CA ASP A 302 24.67 15.39 -22.43
C ASP A 302 25.05 15.88 -21.02
N ILE A 303 24.10 15.79 -20.10
CA ILE A 303 24.28 16.17 -18.69
C ILE A 303 24.57 14.94 -17.84
N ASP A 304 25.27 15.14 -16.74
CA ASP A 304 25.62 14.04 -15.84
C ASP A 304 24.42 13.65 -14.98
N ILE A 305 23.93 12.44 -15.22
CA ILE A 305 22.80 11.85 -14.50
C ILE A 305 23.18 10.42 -14.11
N SER A 306 22.92 10.08 -12.86
CA SER A 306 23.24 8.80 -12.28
C SER A 306 21.99 8.13 -11.68
N ARG A 307 22.11 6.84 -11.35
CA ARG A 307 21.11 6.17 -10.53
C ARG A 307 20.97 6.89 -9.20
N GLY A 308 19.73 7.20 -8.82
CA GLY A 308 19.41 7.93 -7.59
C GLY A 308 18.99 9.37 -7.84
N ASP A 309 19.37 9.94 -9.01
CA ASP A 309 18.88 11.25 -9.42
C ASP A 309 17.40 11.18 -9.80
N VAL A 310 16.72 12.31 -9.77
CA VAL A 310 15.29 12.41 -10.03
C VAL A 310 15.02 13.45 -11.12
N LEU A 311 14.32 13.07 -12.20
CA LEU A 311 13.79 14.01 -13.17
C LEU A 311 12.45 14.55 -12.66
N VAL A 312 12.32 15.89 -12.73
CA VAL A 312 11.10 16.62 -12.36
C VAL A 312 10.74 17.64 -13.44
N PRO A 313 9.51 18.16 -13.54
CA PRO A 313 9.18 19.25 -14.44
C PRO A 313 9.99 20.50 -14.08
N ALA A 314 10.53 21.20 -15.09
CA ALA A 314 11.31 22.41 -14.83
C ALA A 314 10.49 23.53 -14.15
N ASP A 315 9.22 23.66 -14.54
CA ASP A 315 8.30 24.71 -14.09
C ASP A 315 7.19 24.17 -13.14
N GLY A 316 7.31 22.92 -12.68
CA GLY A 316 6.34 22.28 -11.77
C GLY A 316 6.70 22.43 -10.27
N VAL A 317 5.97 21.72 -9.43
CA VAL A 317 6.25 21.62 -7.99
C VAL A 317 7.60 20.95 -7.80
N GLN A 318 8.55 21.62 -7.14
CA GLN A 318 9.89 21.10 -6.92
C GLN A 318 9.93 20.19 -5.68
N PRO A 319 10.78 19.14 -5.68
CA PRO A 319 10.98 18.28 -4.52
C PRO A 319 11.78 18.98 -3.44
N HIS A 320 11.74 18.44 -2.22
CA HIS A 320 12.67 18.80 -1.16
C HIS A 320 14.03 18.15 -1.39
N VAL A 321 15.11 18.84 -0.98
CA VAL A 321 16.50 18.33 -1.08
C VAL A 321 17.19 18.58 0.25
N GLU A 322 17.26 17.58 1.11
CA GLU A 322 17.78 17.72 2.46
C GLU A 322 18.60 16.49 2.89
N GLN A 323 19.59 16.71 3.76
CA GLN A 323 20.37 15.63 4.38
C GLN A 323 19.81 15.20 5.74
N GLU A 324 19.02 16.05 6.37
CA GLU A 324 18.43 15.76 7.66
C GLU A 324 16.90 15.75 7.51
N VAL A 325 16.27 14.62 7.79
CA VAL A 325 14.85 14.44 7.59
C VAL A 325 14.18 13.84 8.82
N LEU A 326 12.94 14.25 9.03
CA LEU A 326 12.06 13.72 10.07
C LEU A 326 11.19 12.63 9.47
N ILE A 327 11.11 11.49 10.14
CA ILE A 327 10.37 10.33 9.66
C ILE A 327 9.48 9.72 10.74
N ASN A 328 8.35 9.18 10.35
CA ASN A 328 7.66 8.16 11.13
C ASN A 328 8.27 6.80 10.77
N VAL A 329 8.85 6.10 11.73
CA VAL A 329 9.50 4.80 11.52
C VAL A 329 8.67 3.67 12.11
N CYS A 330 8.56 2.56 11.37
CA CYS A 330 8.12 1.27 11.89
C CYS A 330 9.35 0.37 12.00
N TRP A 331 9.65 -0.14 13.20
CA TRP A 331 10.82 -0.98 13.42
C TRP A 331 10.48 -2.47 13.34
N PHE A 332 11.30 -3.26 12.62
CA PHE A 332 10.95 -4.64 12.25
C PHE A 332 11.80 -5.73 12.93
N ARG A 333 12.83 -5.36 13.67
CA ARG A 333 13.80 -6.31 14.22
C ARG A 333 13.85 -6.29 15.75
N ASN A 334 14.25 -7.46 16.32
CA ASN A 334 14.54 -7.57 17.75
C ASN A 334 15.78 -6.76 18.16
N SER A 335 16.78 -6.63 17.25
CA SER A 335 17.91 -5.72 17.48
C SER A 335 17.37 -4.27 17.51
N PRO A 336 17.60 -3.53 18.60
CA PRO A 336 16.99 -2.22 18.75
C PRO A 336 17.58 -1.17 17.80
N LEU A 337 16.73 -0.24 17.35
CA LEU A 337 17.18 1.03 16.81
C LEU A 337 17.61 1.91 17.99
N VAL A 338 18.82 2.45 17.92
CA VAL A 338 19.36 3.37 18.93
C VAL A 338 19.97 4.60 18.28
N GLN A 339 19.98 5.71 19.01
CA GLN A 339 20.63 6.93 18.58
C GLN A 339 22.12 6.70 18.30
N GLY A 340 22.66 7.33 17.25
CA GLY A 340 24.05 7.22 16.83
C GLY A 340 24.35 5.98 15.96
N LYS A 341 23.44 5.01 15.85
CA LYS A 341 23.66 3.83 15.00
C LYS A 341 23.50 4.20 13.52
N LYS A 342 24.37 3.62 12.69
CA LYS A 342 24.39 3.80 11.23
C LYS A 342 23.62 2.66 10.55
N TYR A 343 22.98 3.01 9.45
CA TYR A 343 22.27 2.08 8.57
C TYR A 343 22.48 2.51 7.12
N VAL A 344 22.33 1.57 6.21
CA VAL A 344 22.14 1.90 4.81
C VAL A 344 20.67 2.32 4.63
N ILE A 345 20.48 3.54 4.13
CA ILE A 345 19.15 4.08 3.81
C ILE A 345 18.93 3.91 2.32
N ARG A 346 17.83 3.27 1.96
CA ARG A 346 17.38 3.20 0.58
C ARG A 346 16.11 4.01 0.43
N HIS A 347 16.17 5.03 -0.42
CA HIS A 347 15.07 5.93 -0.74
C HIS A 347 14.89 5.94 -2.26
N ALA A 348 13.69 5.63 -2.74
CA ALA A 348 13.42 5.45 -4.16
C ALA A 348 14.52 4.58 -4.85
N THR A 349 15.32 5.17 -5.73
CA THR A 349 16.44 4.51 -6.42
C THR A 349 17.81 4.81 -5.80
N GLN A 350 17.89 5.78 -4.89
CA GLN A 350 19.10 6.19 -4.17
C GLN A 350 19.41 5.24 -3.00
N GLN A 351 20.69 5.04 -2.74
CA GLN A 351 21.17 4.34 -1.56
C GLN A 351 22.34 5.15 -0.95
N THR A 352 22.20 5.47 0.33
CA THR A 352 23.20 6.26 1.07
C THR A 352 23.32 5.76 2.51
N LEU A 353 24.36 6.19 3.23
CA LEU A 353 24.47 5.92 4.66
C LEU A 353 23.66 6.95 5.45
N GLY A 354 22.98 6.52 6.47
CA GLY A 354 22.26 7.38 7.39
C GLY A 354 22.54 7.04 8.86
N ILE A 355 22.49 8.06 9.70
CA ILE A 355 22.66 7.93 11.16
C ILE A 355 21.38 8.41 11.85
N VAL A 356 20.95 7.69 12.87
CA VAL A 356 19.85 8.09 13.74
C VAL A 356 20.35 9.21 14.65
N LYS A 357 19.81 10.41 14.49
CA LYS A 357 20.17 11.59 15.27
C LYS A 357 19.44 11.64 16.60
N GLU A 358 18.15 11.36 16.55
CA GLU A 358 17.25 11.49 17.70
C GLU A 358 16.01 10.61 17.52
N ILE A 359 15.51 10.05 18.61
CA ILE A 359 14.16 9.50 18.72
C ILE A 359 13.31 10.55 19.43
N GLU A 360 12.50 11.31 18.68
CA GLU A 360 11.73 12.40 19.27
C GLU A 360 10.66 11.86 20.23
N TYR A 361 9.92 10.86 19.81
CA TYR A 361 8.97 10.13 20.65
C TYR A 361 8.58 8.79 20.01
N LYS A 362 8.16 7.86 20.83
CA LYS A 362 7.48 6.63 20.43
C LYS A 362 5.97 6.83 20.57
N ILE A 363 5.20 6.15 19.73
CA ILE A 363 3.74 6.19 19.76
C ILE A 363 3.25 4.84 20.29
N ASP A 364 2.49 4.88 21.39
CA ASP A 364 1.67 3.74 21.78
C ASP A 364 0.48 3.64 20.81
N ILE A 365 0.44 2.57 20.02
CA ILE A 365 -0.57 2.40 18.98
C ILE A 365 -1.97 2.26 19.57
N ASN A 366 -2.10 1.75 20.80
CA ASN A 366 -3.38 1.49 21.45
C ASN A 366 -3.97 2.76 22.07
N THR A 367 -3.13 3.48 22.84
CA THR A 367 -3.55 4.72 23.50
C THR A 367 -3.34 5.95 22.62
N ARG A 368 -2.47 5.86 21.61
CA ARG A 368 -2.01 6.95 20.73
C ARG A 368 -1.23 8.04 21.48
N GLU A 369 -0.79 7.74 22.68
CA GLU A 369 0.02 8.64 23.47
C GLU A 369 1.47 8.68 22.96
N LYS A 370 2.09 9.86 23.04
CA LYS A 370 3.50 10.08 22.71
C LYS A 370 4.35 9.83 23.95
N GLU A 371 5.27 8.89 23.88
CA GLU A 371 6.26 8.58 24.89
C GLU A 371 7.59 9.26 24.54
N TYR A 372 7.98 10.25 25.31
CA TYR A 372 9.22 11.01 25.13
C TYR A 372 10.37 10.42 25.95
N GLY A 373 11.62 10.75 25.55
CA GLY A 373 12.82 10.29 26.26
C GLY A 373 13.14 8.81 26.05
N VAL A 374 12.65 8.23 24.95
CA VAL A 374 12.90 6.85 24.58
C VAL A 374 14.32 6.72 24.03
N GLU A 375 15.13 5.86 24.62
CA GLU A 375 16.53 5.65 24.20
C GLU A 375 16.67 4.66 23.03
N LYS A 376 15.68 3.77 22.84
CA LYS A 376 15.70 2.71 21.83
C LYS A 376 14.31 2.32 21.37
N LEU A 377 14.19 1.87 20.12
CA LEU A 377 12.99 1.23 19.60
C LEU A 377 13.20 -0.27 19.49
N VAL A 378 12.18 -1.04 19.84
CA VAL A 378 12.15 -2.50 19.68
C VAL A 378 11.21 -2.91 18.56
N MET A 379 11.15 -4.18 18.24
CA MET A 379 10.30 -4.71 17.17
C MET A 379 8.84 -4.33 17.36
N ASN A 380 8.20 -3.86 16.29
CA ASN A 380 6.84 -3.34 16.19
C ASN A 380 6.61 -1.95 16.80
N ASP A 381 7.65 -1.29 17.32
CA ASP A 381 7.51 0.11 17.71
C ASP A 381 7.31 1.02 16.50
N ILE A 382 6.46 2.02 16.69
CA ILE A 382 6.27 3.14 15.77
C ILE A 382 6.72 4.40 16.49
N ALA A 383 7.56 5.20 15.85
CA ALA A 383 8.16 6.37 16.47
C ALA A 383 8.42 7.48 15.46
N ARG A 384 8.55 8.71 15.95
CA ARG A 384 9.10 9.82 15.21
C ARG A 384 10.60 9.91 15.45
N VAL A 385 11.37 9.87 14.35
CA VAL A 385 12.82 9.77 14.39
C VAL A 385 13.43 10.78 13.41
N ARG A 386 14.48 11.47 13.86
CA ARG A 386 15.31 12.32 13.02
C ARG A 386 16.53 11.54 12.54
N ILE A 387 16.75 11.50 11.25
CA ILE A 387 17.93 10.87 10.63
C ILE A 387 18.73 11.90 9.84
N LYS A 388 20.05 11.68 9.76
CA LYS A 388 20.93 12.43 8.88
C LYS A 388 21.61 11.48 7.91
N THR A 389 21.53 11.79 6.62
CA THR A 389 22.14 11.01 5.54
C THR A 389 23.48 11.60 5.10
N ALA A 390 24.34 10.77 4.52
CA ALA A 390 25.64 11.20 4.00
C ALA A 390 25.49 12.07 2.75
N GLU A 391 24.50 11.75 1.92
CA GLU A 391 24.14 12.51 0.73
C GLU A 391 22.71 13.05 0.87
N PRO A 392 22.37 14.19 0.24
CA PRO A 392 21.02 14.72 0.30
C PRO A 392 20.02 13.75 -0.33
N LEU A 393 18.85 13.65 0.28
CA LEU A 393 17.69 12.94 -0.29
C LEU A 393 16.88 13.93 -1.11
N VAL A 394 16.38 13.47 -2.26
CA VAL A 394 15.44 14.20 -3.11
C VAL A 394 14.06 13.58 -2.89
N PHE A 395 13.17 14.25 -2.16
CA PHE A 395 11.94 13.67 -1.67
C PHE A 395 10.74 14.59 -1.73
N ASP A 396 9.56 14.01 -1.68
CA ASP A 396 8.30 14.65 -1.29
C ASP A 396 7.87 14.10 0.07
N TYR A 397 7.00 14.79 0.80
CA TYR A 397 6.45 14.20 2.03
C TYR A 397 5.58 12.98 1.71
N TYR A 398 5.61 11.98 2.58
CA TYR A 398 4.95 10.69 2.34
C TYR A 398 3.44 10.80 2.04
N ARG A 399 2.76 11.77 2.65
CA ARG A 399 1.33 12.01 2.42
C ARG A 399 1.04 12.54 1.02
N ASP A 400 1.98 13.28 0.44
CA ASP A 400 1.85 13.84 -0.90
C ASP A 400 2.22 12.80 -1.96
N ASN A 401 3.37 12.14 -1.79
CA ASN A 401 3.85 11.09 -2.68
C ASN A 401 4.47 9.93 -1.89
N ARG A 402 3.76 8.81 -1.79
CA ARG A 402 4.22 7.65 -1.00
C ARG A 402 5.53 7.05 -1.53
N THR A 403 5.78 7.10 -2.83
CA THR A 403 7.01 6.56 -3.44
C THR A 403 8.21 7.45 -3.10
N MET A 404 8.06 8.77 -3.26
CA MET A 404 9.12 9.74 -3.01
C MET A 404 9.24 10.14 -1.53
N GLY A 405 8.31 9.74 -0.68
CA GLY A 405 8.32 10.02 0.76
C GLY A 405 8.68 8.81 1.62
N SER A 406 8.95 7.65 1.03
CA SER A 406 9.27 6.44 1.76
C SER A 406 10.76 6.10 1.72
N LEU A 407 11.24 5.45 2.79
CA LEU A 407 12.59 4.91 2.84
C LEU A 407 12.61 3.61 3.66
N ILE A 408 13.65 2.82 3.47
CA ILE A 408 13.90 1.63 4.29
C ILE A 408 15.29 1.70 4.94
N PHE A 409 15.36 1.11 6.12
CA PHE A 409 16.60 0.88 6.85
C PHE A 409 17.12 -0.51 6.54
N ILE A 410 18.36 -0.60 6.10
CA ILE A 410 19.05 -1.85 5.81
C ILE A 410 20.26 -1.96 6.74
N GLU A 411 20.41 -3.09 7.42
CA GLU A 411 21.52 -3.34 8.32
C GLU A 411 22.77 -3.72 7.51
N GLU A 412 23.89 -3.00 7.75
CA GLU A 412 25.17 -3.35 7.15
C GLU A 412 25.60 -4.76 7.59
N GLY A 413 26.11 -5.53 6.67
CA GLY A 413 26.63 -6.87 6.93
C GLY A 413 25.62 -8.00 6.72
N THR A 414 24.34 -7.83 7.08
CA THR A 414 23.29 -8.83 6.82
C THR A 414 22.46 -8.52 5.57
N ASN A 415 22.43 -7.25 5.15
CA ASN A 415 21.54 -6.72 4.12
C ASN A 415 20.03 -6.91 4.40
N ASP A 416 19.69 -7.14 5.66
CA ASP A 416 18.31 -7.25 6.07
C ASP A 416 17.60 -5.89 6.14
N THR A 417 16.38 -5.79 5.67
CA THR A 417 15.52 -4.65 5.95
C THR A 417 15.08 -4.70 7.40
N VAL A 418 15.44 -3.69 8.18
CA VAL A 418 15.22 -3.64 9.64
C VAL A 418 14.16 -2.64 10.07
N GLY A 419 13.75 -1.75 9.18
CA GLY A 419 12.69 -0.78 9.40
C GLY A 419 12.25 -0.09 8.12
N ALA A 420 11.10 0.56 8.17
CA ALA A 420 10.60 1.44 7.12
C ALA A 420 10.25 2.82 7.71
N GLY A 421 10.51 3.87 6.95
CA GLY A 421 10.26 5.26 7.34
C GLY A 421 9.40 5.99 6.32
N MET A 422 8.54 6.85 6.81
CA MET A 422 7.71 7.77 6.05
C MET A 422 8.16 9.20 6.38
N ILE A 423 8.68 9.93 5.39
CA ILE A 423 9.17 11.30 5.57
C ILE A 423 7.99 12.23 5.85
N VAL A 424 8.12 13.03 6.88
CA VAL A 424 7.07 13.93 7.37
C VAL A 424 7.62 15.35 7.53
N PRO A 425 6.77 16.38 7.45
CA PRO A 425 7.21 17.76 7.68
C PRO A 425 7.65 17.97 9.14
N GLU A 426 8.48 18.98 9.36
CA GLU A 426 8.70 19.56 10.68
C GLU A 426 7.36 20.11 11.20
N GLU A 427 7.05 19.91 12.49
CA GLU A 427 5.83 20.45 13.13
C GLU A 427 6.01 21.92 13.48
#